data_acf7f6e2a4b33196e63d40685ae515c1
#
_entry.id   acf7f6e2a4b33196e63d40685ae515c1
#
_cell.length_a   1.000
_cell.length_b   1.000
_cell.length_c   1.000
_cell.angle_alpha   90.00
_cell.angle_beta   90.00
_cell.angle_gamma   90.00
#
_symmetry.space_group_name_H-M   'P 1'
#
loop_
_entity.id
_entity.type
_entity.pdbx_description
1 polymer ?
#
loop_
_entity_poly.entity_id
_entity_poly.type
_entity_poly.pdbx_seq_one_letter_code
_entity_poly.pdbx_strand_id
1 'polypeptide(L)'
;MNFVDILDDAMYSGRDLVITTKTRGKIIGIPHSVDEFETDEERFGYVIKISEYMVDTVFIDEITGIEVLEKVPRDIKVAVGK
;
A
#
# COMPACT_ATOMS: atom_id res chain seq x y z
N MET A 1 -11.40 10.16 -6.68
CA MET A 1 -10.90 8.78 -6.54
C MET A 1 -10.79 8.45 -5.07
N ASN A 2 -11.31 7.33 -4.66
CA ASN A 2 -11.29 6.97 -3.25
C ASN A 2 -10.07 6.09 -2.95
N PHE A 3 -9.86 5.82 -1.67
CA PHE A 3 -8.67 5.08 -1.27
C PHE A 3 -8.65 3.65 -1.83
N VAL A 4 -9.81 3.03 -1.95
CA VAL A 4 -9.88 1.67 -2.49
C VAL A 4 -9.39 1.64 -3.93
N ASP A 5 -9.81 2.62 -4.73
CA ASP A 5 -9.37 2.68 -6.11
C ASP A 5 -7.87 2.88 -6.23
N ILE A 6 -7.33 3.73 -5.36
CA ILE A 6 -5.88 3.98 -5.37
C ILE A 6 -5.13 2.72 -4.97
N LEU A 7 -5.61 2.03 -3.96
CA LEU A 7 -4.96 0.82 -3.49
C LEU A 7 -5.04 -0.29 -4.54
N ASP A 8 -6.20 -0.45 -5.16
CA ASP A 8 -6.35 -1.47 -6.20
C ASP A 8 -5.45 -1.18 -7.39
N ASP A 9 -5.39 0.07 -7.80
CA ASP A 9 -4.55 0.44 -8.93
C ASP A 9 -3.07 0.21 -8.63
N ALA A 10 -2.65 0.56 -7.43
CA ALA A 10 -1.26 0.37 -7.04
C ALA A 10 -0.94 -1.12 -6.91
N MET A 11 -1.90 -1.92 -6.46
CA MET A 11 -1.71 -3.35 -6.35
C MET A 11 -1.50 -3.97 -7.73
N TYR A 12 -2.28 -3.51 -8.69
CA TYR A 12 -2.18 -3.99 -10.06
C TYR A 12 -0.88 -3.60 -10.72
N SER A 13 -0.44 -2.38 -10.49
CA SER A 13 0.72 -1.84 -11.17
C SER A 13 2.02 -2.00 -10.38
N GLY A 14 1.93 -2.45 -9.14
CA GLY A 14 3.12 -2.64 -8.31
C GLY A 14 3.76 -1.34 -7.86
N ARG A 15 2.97 -0.34 -7.57
CA ARG A 15 3.50 0.96 -7.17
C ARG A 15 3.60 1.08 -5.67
N ASP A 16 4.64 1.77 -5.24
CA ASP A 16 4.78 2.11 -3.83
C ASP A 16 3.81 3.22 -3.47
N LEU A 17 3.25 3.11 -2.28
CA LEU A 17 2.37 4.12 -1.75
C LEU A 17 2.91 4.59 -0.41
N VAL A 18 2.64 5.86 -0.10
CA VAL A 18 2.81 6.38 1.24
C VAL A 18 1.40 6.50 1.82
N ILE A 19 1.10 5.68 2.80
CA ILE A 19 -0.23 5.63 3.39
C ILE A 19 -0.16 6.27 4.76
N THR A 20 -0.94 7.34 4.94
CA THR A 20 -0.98 8.03 6.23
C THR A 20 -2.15 7.48 7.02
N THR A 21 -1.89 7.08 8.24
CA THR A 21 -2.92 6.51 9.12
C THR A 21 -3.20 7.43 10.29
N LYS A 22 -4.34 7.19 10.94
CA LYS A 22 -4.75 8.02 12.08
C LYS A 22 -3.83 7.86 13.28
N THR A 23 -3.35 6.66 13.53
CA THR A 23 -2.64 6.39 14.78
C THR A 23 -1.26 5.80 14.61
N ARG A 24 -0.92 5.35 13.42
CA ARG A 24 0.35 4.65 13.22
C ARG A 24 1.32 5.40 12.33
N GLY A 25 1.00 6.64 11.98
CA GLY A 25 1.86 7.43 11.13
C GLY A 25 1.80 6.96 9.69
N LYS A 26 2.92 7.03 9.01
CA LYS A 26 2.99 6.71 7.59
C LYS A 26 3.54 5.32 7.38
N ILE A 27 2.91 4.60 6.47
CA ILE A 27 3.33 3.26 6.08
C ILE A 27 3.66 3.31 4.61
N ILE A 28 4.85 2.88 4.24
CA ILE A 28 5.31 2.93 2.85
C ILE A 28 5.47 1.51 2.35
N GLY A 29 4.83 1.22 1.23
CA GLY A 29 4.93 -0.11 0.67
C GLY A 29 4.02 -0.29 -0.52
N ILE A 30 3.98 -1.50 -1.02
CA ILE A 30 3.19 -1.87 -2.19
C ILE A 30 2.03 -2.73 -1.73
N PRO A 31 0.80 -2.37 -2.09
CA PRO A 31 -0.34 -3.22 -1.77
C PRO A 31 -0.17 -4.58 -2.44
N HIS A 32 -0.35 -5.63 -1.66
CA HIS A 32 -0.13 -6.99 -2.14
C HIS A 32 -1.45 -7.74 -2.32
N SER A 33 -2.33 -7.62 -1.35
CA SER A 33 -3.60 -8.35 -1.39
C SER A 33 -4.61 -7.66 -0.52
N VAL A 34 -5.86 -8.06 -0.69
CA VAL A 34 -6.97 -7.55 0.12
C VAL A 34 -7.30 -8.60 1.16
N ASP A 35 -7.46 -8.14 2.38
CA ASP A 35 -7.87 -8.99 3.47
C ASP A 35 -9.26 -8.56 3.92
N GLU A 36 -10.21 -9.42 3.73
CA GLU A 36 -11.57 -9.16 4.20
C GLU A 36 -11.73 -9.82 5.55
N PHE A 37 -12.02 -9.01 6.55
CA PHE A 37 -12.25 -9.53 7.87
C PHE A 37 -13.74 -9.63 8.10
N GLU A 38 -14.19 -10.82 8.43
CA GLU A 38 -15.58 -11.02 8.79
C GLU A 38 -15.78 -10.51 10.19
N THR A 39 -16.08 -9.24 10.29
CA THR A 39 -16.43 -8.62 11.56
C THR A 39 -17.80 -8.02 11.41
N ASP A 40 -18.40 -7.65 12.52
CA ASP A 40 -19.69 -6.99 12.49
C ASP A 40 -19.65 -5.69 11.72
N GLU A 41 -18.46 -5.15 11.52
CA GLU A 41 -18.29 -3.86 10.88
C GLU A 41 -17.83 -3.96 9.43
N GLU A 42 -17.66 -5.15 8.93
CA GLU A 42 -17.25 -5.38 7.55
C GLU A 42 -16.03 -4.56 7.17
N ARG A 43 -15.01 -4.66 7.99
CA ARG A 43 -13.78 -3.92 7.72
C ARG A 43 -12.98 -4.57 6.62
N PHE A 44 -12.43 -3.73 5.75
CA PHE A 44 -11.52 -4.18 4.72
C PHE A 44 -10.12 -3.74 5.08
N GLY A 45 -9.18 -4.64 4.93
CA GLY A 45 -7.78 -4.31 5.09
C GLY A 45 -7.02 -4.66 3.84
N TYR A 46 -5.93 -3.95 3.63
CA TYR A 46 -5.00 -4.27 2.56
C TYR A 46 -3.69 -4.70 3.19
N VAL A 47 -3.15 -5.79 2.67
CA VAL A 47 -1.83 -6.24 3.08
C VAL A 47 -0.82 -5.46 2.27
N ILE A 48 0.01 -4.70 2.97
CA ILE A 48 1.00 -3.83 2.33
C ILE A 48 2.36 -4.48 2.51
N LYS A 49 3.04 -4.72 1.40
CA LYS A 49 4.38 -5.29 1.45
C LYS A 49 5.38 -4.17 1.66
N ILE A 50 5.97 -4.15 2.83
CA ILE A 50 6.92 -3.12 3.23
C ILE A 50 8.32 -3.48 2.77
N SER A 51 8.67 -4.76 2.86
CA SER A 51 9.95 -5.24 2.39
C SER A 51 9.78 -6.69 1.97
N GLU A 52 10.89 -7.33 1.57
CA GLU A 52 10.83 -8.72 1.16
C GLU A 52 10.28 -9.64 2.24
N TYR A 53 10.50 -9.27 3.49
CA TYR A 53 10.17 -10.14 4.60
C TYR A 53 9.12 -9.58 5.54
N MET A 54 8.58 -8.42 5.22
CA MET A 54 7.67 -7.76 6.14
C MET A 54 6.43 -7.25 5.42
N VAL A 55 5.29 -7.58 5.98
CA VAL A 55 4.01 -7.04 5.50
C VAL A 55 3.26 -6.48 6.70
N ASP A 56 2.36 -5.56 6.42
CA ASP A 56 1.50 -4.98 7.43
C ASP A 56 0.11 -4.85 6.85
N THR A 57 -0.90 -4.98 7.68
CA THR A 57 -2.29 -4.82 7.23
C THR A 57 -2.77 -3.44 7.63
N VAL A 58 -3.31 -2.73 6.66
CA VAL A 58 -3.84 -1.38 6.88
C VAL A 58 -5.32 -1.40 6.54
N PHE A 59 -6.14 -0.97 7.49
CA PHE A 59 -7.58 -0.95 7.29
C PHE A 59 -7.99 0.36 6.65
N ILE A 60 -9.00 0.28 5.77
CA ILE A 60 -9.48 1.46 5.05
C ILE A 60 -9.90 2.56 6.01
N ASP A 61 -10.56 2.20 7.11
CA ASP A 61 -11.08 3.19 8.03
C ASP A 61 -10.01 3.91 8.85
N GLU A 62 -8.76 3.43 8.83
CA GLU A 62 -7.69 4.15 9.52
C GLU A 62 -6.89 5.04 8.59
N ILE A 63 -7.13 4.99 7.30
CA ILE A 63 -6.36 5.75 6.34
C ILE A 63 -6.87 7.17 6.26
N THR A 64 -5.96 8.14 6.36
CA THR A 64 -6.32 9.55 6.23
C THR A 64 -5.77 10.16 4.94
N GLY A 65 -4.81 9.51 4.31
CA GLY A 65 -4.28 10.01 3.06
C GLY A 65 -3.41 8.97 2.39
N ILE A 66 -3.32 9.07 1.08
CA ILE A 66 -2.44 8.18 0.30
C ILE A 66 -1.74 9.03 -0.74
N GLU A 67 -0.44 8.85 -0.83
CA GLU A 67 0.35 9.47 -1.88
C GLU A 67 0.91 8.35 -2.74
N VAL A 68 0.69 8.43 -4.04
CA VAL A 68 1.22 7.45 -4.98
C VAL A 68 2.60 7.91 -5.39
N LEU A 69 3.59 7.10 -5.11
CA LEU A 69 4.94 7.41 -5.53
C LEU A 69 5.08 7.07 -7.00
N GLU A 70 5.81 7.90 -7.71
CA GLU A 70 6.09 7.59 -9.09
C GLU A 70 6.85 6.28 -9.13
N LYS A 71 6.60 5.55 -10.20
CA LYS A 71 7.30 4.30 -10.36
C LYS A 71 8.77 4.60 -10.30
N VAL A 72 9.34 4.31 -9.16
CA VAL A 72 10.73 4.58 -8.94
C VAL A 72 11.52 3.91 -10.02
N PRO A 73 12.49 4.58 -10.57
CA PRO A 73 13.32 3.97 -11.60
C PRO A 73 14.24 2.93 -11.01
N ARG A 74 13.66 1.93 -10.38
CA ARG A 74 14.42 0.82 -9.86
C ARG A 74 15.11 0.08 -10.99
N ASP A 75 14.43 0.01 -12.12
CA ASP A 75 15.01 -0.63 -13.28
C ASP A 75 16.20 0.14 -13.78
N ILE A 76 16.10 1.44 -13.77
CA ILE A 76 17.23 2.27 -14.17
C ILE A 76 18.38 2.09 -13.20
N LYS A 77 18.03 2.02 -11.92
CA LYS A 77 19.03 1.84 -10.90
C LYS A 77 19.78 0.53 -11.10
N VAL A 78 19.06 -0.51 -11.41
CA VAL A 78 19.68 -1.81 -11.66
C VAL A 78 20.56 -1.74 -12.88
N ALA A 79 20.06 -1.09 -13.92
CA ALA A 79 20.84 -0.98 -15.15
C ALA A 79 22.12 -0.19 -14.94
N VAL A 80 22.02 0.85 -14.15
CA VAL A 80 23.18 1.70 -13.87
C VAL A 80 24.15 1.01 -12.93
N GLY A 81 23.62 0.19 -12.09
CA GLY A 81 24.43 -0.47 -11.09
C GLY A 81 25.41 -1.47 -11.64
N LYS A 82 25.39 -1.65 -12.92
CA LYS A 82 26.33 -2.55 -13.49
C LYS A 82 27.69 -1.96 -13.64
#